data_48b88dc9d823f9313e2b65a7a5ff366e
#
_entry.id   48b88dc9d823f9313e2b65a7a5ff366e
#
_cell.length_a   1.000
_cell.length_b   1.000
_cell.length_c   1.000
_cell.angle_alpha   90.00
_cell.angle_beta   90.00
_cell.angle_gamma   90.00
#
_symmetry.space_group_name_H-M   'P 1'
#
loop_
_entity.id
_entity.type
_entity.pdbx_description
1 polymer ?
#
loop_
_entity_poly.entity_id
_entity_poly.type
_entity_poly.pdbx_seq_one_letter_code
_entity_poly.pdbx_strand_id
1 'polypeptide(L)'
;MKKDTRQKILDAASALFLKGGINALSVRAIAKGAGMSTIGIYSHFKGKQGILDALYIEGTELIEREILAADGNTPAEKVINGCERILSFSETHAAHYQLIFSSNLKGYKPCEDAIEASEKAFSIFTNLITALIKKELSTDDKQSVAMQLWALSHGYVTLSQHHSSNYLTDNNWKERALQAIRLHVYALVATK
;
A
#
# COMPACT_ATOMS: atom_id res chain seq x y z
N MET A 1 -14.76 0.85 22.60
CA MET A 1 -14.11 2.17 22.44
C MET A 1 -14.85 3.01 21.42
N LYS A 2 -15.24 4.27 21.75
CA LYS A 2 -15.75 5.19 20.72
C LYS A 2 -14.62 5.52 19.75
N LYS A 3 -14.79 5.23 18.45
CA LYS A 3 -13.85 5.68 17.40
C LYS A 3 -13.71 7.20 17.49
N ASP A 4 -12.47 7.68 17.43
CA ASP A 4 -12.16 9.09 17.34
C ASP A 4 -12.90 9.71 16.14
N THR A 5 -13.31 10.96 16.26
CA THR A 5 -14.03 11.70 15.21
C THR A 5 -13.22 11.75 13.91
N ARG A 6 -11.91 11.92 14.04
CA ARG A 6 -10.98 11.90 12.89
C ARG A 6 -11.05 10.57 12.14
N GLN A 7 -11.02 9.44 12.84
CA GLN A 7 -11.12 8.10 12.25
C GLN A 7 -12.47 7.85 11.55
N LYS A 8 -13.58 8.35 12.11
CA LYS A 8 -14.88 8.24 11.42
C LYS A 8 -14.91 8.95 10.07
N ILE A 9 -14.21 10.10 9.97
CA ILE A 9 -14.10 10.83 8.70
C ILE A 9 -13.28 10.04 7.70
N LEU A 10 -12.16 9.46 8.12
CA LEU A 10 -11.29 8.64 7.25
C LEU A 10 -12.01 7.37 6.79
N ASP A 11 -12.71 6.67 7.68
CA ASP A 11 -13.50 5.48 7.33
C ASP A 11 -14.59 5.81 6.30
N ALA A 12 -15.30 6.94 6.47
CA ALA A 12 -16.33 7.38 5.54
C ALA A 12 -15.73 7.74 4.16
N ALA A 13 -14.56 8.38 4.15
CA ALA A 13 -13.86 8.73 2.93
C ALA A 13 -13.35 7.47 2.20
N SER A 14 -12.75 6.51 2.92
CA SER A 14 -12.33 5.20 2.37
C SER A 14 -13.50 4.46 1.72
N ALA A 15 -14.64 4.38 2.41
CA ALA A 15 -15.83 3.70 1.89
C ALA A 15 -16.38 4.36 0.63
N LEU A 16 -16.37 5.69 0.57
CA LEU A 16 -16.79 6.44 -0.62
C LEU A 16 -15.79 6.27 -1.78
N PHE A 17 -14.50 6.28 -1.47
CA PHE A 17 -13.44 6.09 -2.45
C PHE A 17 -13.55 4.72 -3.15
N LEU A 18 -13.80 3.65 -2.41
CA LEU A 18 -14.00 2.31 -2.97
C LEU A 18 -15.22 2.21 -3.89
N LYS A 19 -16.26 3.02 -3.63
CA LYS A 19 -17.50 3.01 -4.42
C LYS A 19 -17.39 3.74 -5.76
N GLY A 20 -16.60 4.79 -5.84
CA GLY A 20 -16.57 5.65 -7.03
C GLY A 20 -15.30 6.48 -7.20
N GLY A 21 -14.21 6.02 -6.58
CA GLY A 21 -12.91 6.66 -6.67
C GLY A 21 -12.91 8.09 -6.12
N ILE A 22 -11.93 8.86 -6.57
CA ILE A 22 -11.76 10.26 -6.13
C ILE A 22 -12.95 11.16 -6.48
N ASN A 23 -13.72 10.81 -7.51
CA ASN A 23 -14.88 11.60 -7.94
C ASN A 23 -16.07 11.47 -6.99
N ALA A 24 -16.18 10.37 -6.24
CA ALA A 24 -17.21 10.20 -5.22
C ALA A 24 -16.93 11.03 -3.95
N LEU A 25 -15.70 11.53 -3.80
CA LEU A 25 -15.29 12.27 -2.62
C LEU A 25 -15.64 13.77 -2.75
N SER A 26 -16.53 14.21 -1.88
CA SER A 26 -16.75 15.63 -1.59
C SER A 26 -16.87 15.82 -0.07
N VAL A 27 -16.52 17.00 0.44
CA VAL A 27 -16.66 17.30 1.88
C VAL A 27 -18.08 17.01 2.37
N ARG A 28 -19.11 17.33 1.55
CA ARG A 28 -20.53 17.07 1.88
C ARG A 28 -20.84 15.57 1.93
N ALA A 29 -20.34 14.78 0.97
CA ALA A 29 -20.56 13.32 0.95
C ALA A 29 -19.87 12.64 2.13
N ILE A 30 -18.63 13.05 2.42
CA ILE A 30 -17.86 12.52 3.56
C ILE A 30 -18.53 12.89 4.89
N ALA A 31 -18.98 14.15 5.07
CA ALA A 31 -19.69 14.58 6.26
C ALA A 31 -20.98 13.76 6.49
N LYS A 32 -21.76 13.55 5.42
CA LYS A 32 -22.95 12.67 5.46
C LYS A 32 -22.58 11.24 5.86
N GLY A 33 -21.53 10.66 5.28
CA GLY A 33 -21.06 9.30 5.57
C GLY A 33 -20.55 9.16 7.01
N ALA A 34 -19.90 10.19 7.54
CA ALA A 34 -19.39 10.23 8.91
C ALA A 34 -20.45 10.62 9.97
N GLY A 35 -21.68 10.97 9.55
CA GLY A 35 -22.76 11.40 10.46
C GLY A 35 -22.52 12.74 11.14
N MET A 36 -21.91 13.70 10.43
CA MET A 36 -21.56 15.02 10.97
C MET A 36 -21.82 16.17 9.99
N SER A 37 -21.65 17.40 10.44
CA SER A 37 -21.73 18.60 9.59
C SER A 37 -20.46 18.83 8.79
N THR A 38 -20.53 19.57 7.70
CA THR A 38 -19.35 20.01 6.94
C THR A 38 -18.41 20.89 7.78
N ILE A 39 -18.93 21.66 8.72
CA ILE A 39 -18.12 22.44 9.68
C ILE A 39 -17.29 21.48 10.55
N GLY A 40 -17.88 20.35 10.98
CA GLY A 40 -17.17 19.30 11.71
C GLY A 40 -16.01 18.68 10.91
N ILE A 41 -16.14 18.56 9.59
CA ILE A 41 -15.01 18.15 8.74
C ILE A 41 -13.88 19.17 8.79
N TYR A 42 -14.20 20.46 8.61
CA TYR A 42 -13.18 21.51 8.57
C TYR A 42 -12.47 21.75 9.92
N SER A 43 -13.05 21.31 11.04
CA SER A 43 -12.36 21.34 12.35
C SER A 43 -11.26 20.28 12.48
N HIS A 44 -11.25 19.24 11.63
CA HIS A 44 -10.29 18.14 11.67
C HIS A 44 -9.36 18.08 10.44
N PHE A 45 -9.83 18.57 9.29
CA PHE A 45 -9.10 18.48 8.01
C PHE A 45 -9.26 19.76 7.19
N LYS A 46 -8.23 20.10 6.40
CA LYS A 46 -8.26 21.21 5.43
C LYS A 46 -9.03 20.82 4.17
N GLY A 47 -10.29 20.38 4.31
CA GLY A 47 -11.12 19.95 3.19
C GLY A 47 -10.74 18.58 2.61
N LYS A 48 -11.14 18.34 1.35
CA LYS A 48 -10.94 17.05 0.65
C LYS A 48 -9.47 16.69 0.52
N GLN A 49 -8.60 17.64 0.20
CA GLN A 49 -7.16 17.41 0.06
C GLN A 49 -6.56 16.87 1.36
N GLY A 50 -6.81 17.55 2.49
CA GLY A 50 -6.27 17.11 3.78
C GLY A 50 -6.82 15.76 4.27
N ILE A 51 -8.02 15.36 3.83
CA ILE A 51 -8.55 14.01 4.09
C ILE A 51 -7.81 12.98 3.27
N LEU A 52 -7.55 13.26 1.98
CA LEU A 52 -6.81 12.37 1.09
C LEU A 52 -5.36 12.21 1.55
N ASP A 53 -4.70 13.30 1.95
CA ASP A 53 -3.34 13.24 2.50
C ASP A 53 -3.29 12.39 3.77
N ALA A 54 -4.26 12.56 4.66
CA ALA A 54 -4.34 11.76 5.88
C ALA A 54 -4.60 10.27 5.61
N LEU A 55 -5.43 9.93 4.62
CA LEU A 55 -5.64 8.55 4.19
C LEU A 55 -4.38 7.95 3.54
N TYR A 56 -3.66 8.76 2.77
CA TYR A 56 -2.41 8.33 2.15
C TYR A 56 -1.36 8.01 3.22
N ILE A 57 -1.17 8.91 4.20
CA ILE A 57 -0.24 8.72 5.32
C ILE A 57 -0.67 7.50 6.16
N GLU A 58 -1.95 7.38 6.51
CA GLU A 58 -2.46 6.21 7.25
C GLU A 58 -2.16 4.90 6.50
N GLY A 59 -2.36 4.88 5.18
CA GLY A 59 -2.09 3.72 4.34
C GLY A 59 -0.61 3.35 4.30
N THR A 60 0.29 4.33 4.19
CA THR A 60 1.73 4.10 4.20
C THR A 60 2.22 3.62 5.57
N GLU A 61 1.68 4.15 6.68
CA GLU A 61 1.97 3.66 8.04
C GLU A 61 1.46 2.23 8.27
N LEU A 62 0.32 1.87 7.65
CA LEU A 62 -0.19 0.50 7.68
C LEU A 62 0.76 -0.45 6.94
N ILE A 63 1.22 -0.09 5.73
CA ILE A 63 2.20 -0.87 4.96
C ILE A 63 3.50 -1.03 5.75
N GLU A 64 4.01 0.05 6.36
CA GLU A 64 5.19 0.01 7.22
C GLU A 64 5.04 -1.04 8.32
N ARG A 65 3.91 -1.03 9.04
CA ARG A 65 3.61 -2.00 10.10
C ARG A 65 3.56 -3.43 9.57
N GLU A 66 2.95 -3.66 8.41
CA GLU A 66 2.92 -4.98 7.78
C GLU A 66 4.32 -5.48 7.42
N ILE A 67 5.18 -4.63 6.84
CA ILE A 67 6.56 -4.99 6.51
C ILE A 67 7.36 -5.31 7.77
N LEU A 68 7.26 -4.48 8.80
CA LEU A 68 7.98 -4.66 10.07
C LEU A 68 7.50 -5.90 10.84
N ALA A 69 6.25 -6.30 10.68
CA ALA A 69 5.69 -7.51 11.27
C ALA A 69 6.03 -8.80 10.48
N ALA A 70 6.79 -8.70 9.39
CA ALA A 70 7.22 -9.87 8.63
C ALA A 70 8.20 -10.70 9.48
N ASP A 71 7.81 -11.93 9.78
CA ASP A 71 8.57 -12.91 10.52
C ASP A 71 9.16 -13.99 9.59
N GLY A 72 10.04 -14.82 10.12
CA GLY A 72 10.68 -15.93 9.40
C GLY A 72 11.99 -16.34 10.06
N ASN A 73 12.38 -17.59 9.89
CA ASN A 73 13.61 -18.16 10.46
C ASN A 73 14.85 -17.75 9.66
N THR A 74 14.66 -17.37 8.40
CA THR A 74 15.71 -16.93 7.47
C THR A 74 15.39 -15.57 6.89
N PRO A 75 16.41 -14.79 6.42
CA PRO A 75 16.17 -13.55 5.69
C PRO A 75 15.28 -13.74 4.47
N ALA A 76 15.40 -14.88 3.77
CA ALA A 76 14.56 -15.20 2.61
C ALA A 76 13.09 -15.34 3.00
N GLU A 77 12.80 -16.09 4.06
CA GLU A 77 11.44 -16.24 4.58
C GLU A 77 10.84 -14.89 5.00
N LYS A 78 11.62 -14.04 5.71
CA LYS A 78 11.15 -12.72 6.10
C LYS A 78 10.75 -11.85 4.90
N VAL A 79 11.54 -11.86 3.83
CA VAL A 79 11.23 -11.11 2.61
C VAL A 79 9.99 -11.67 1.93
N ILE A 80 9.87 -12.99 1.79
CA ILE A 80 8.69 -13.62 1.20
C ILE A 80 7.44 -13.27 2.01
N ASN A 81 7.50 -13.39 3.33
CA ASN A 81 6.38 -13.07 4.22
C ASN A 81 6.05 -11.57 4.20
N GLY A 82 7.05 -10.69 4.08
CA GLY A 82 6.83 -9.25 3.88
C GLY A 82 6.06 -8.95 2.58
N CYS A 83 6.44 -9.59 1.49
CA CYS A 83 5.71 -9.47 0.22
C CYS A 83 4.27 -10.04 0.34
N GLU A 84 4.07 -11.17 1.01
CA GLU A 84 2.74 -11.76 1.25
C GLU A 84 1.84 -10.79 2.02
N ARG A 85 2.37 -10.10 3.03
CA ARG A 85 1.65 -9.09 3.79
C ARG A 85 1.25 -7.90 2.93
N ILE A 86 2.12 -7.44 2.01
CA ILE A 86 1.80 -6.38 1.04
C ILE A 86 0.68 -6.84 0.08
N LEU A 87 0.72 -8.08 -0.42
CA LEU A 87 -0.35 -8.64 -1.24
C LEU A 87 -1.67 -8.69 -0.46
N SER A 88 -1.63 -9.11 0.80
CA SER A 88 -2.82 -9.17 1.67
C SER A 88 -3.35 -7.78 2.00
N PHE A 89 -2.47 -6.79 2.19
CA PHE A 89 -2.84 -5.39 2.39
C PHE A 89 -3.67 -4.83 1.22
N SER A 90 -3.37 -5.24 -0.01
CA SER A 90 -4.13 -4.79 -1.19
C SER A 90 -5.62 -5.19 -1.14
N GLU A 91 -5.95 -6.26 -0.44
CA GLU A 91 -7.33 -6.73 -0.25
C GLU A 91 -7.95 -6.14 1.03
N THR A 92 -7.23 -6.22 2.15
CA THR A 92 -7.75 -5.80 3.46
C THR A 92 -7.86 -4.29 3.60
N HIS A 93 -7.02 -3.54 2.86
CA HIS A 93 -6.96 -2.07 2.86
C HIS A 93 -7.04 -1.51 1.43
N ALA A 94 -7.96 -2.03 0.62
CA ALA A 94 -8.05 -1.73 -0.81
C ALA A 94 -8.14 -0.22 -1.12
N ALA A 95 -8.83 0.59 -0.30
CA ALA A 95 -8.92 2.03 -0.50
C ALA A 95 -7.55 2.71 -0.36
N HIS A 96 -6.80 2.36 0.67
CA HIS A 96 -5.45 2.89 0.90
C HIS A 96 -4.51 2.45 -0.21
N TYR A 97 -4.54 1.15 -0.56
CA TYR A 97 -3.72 0.61 -1.64
C TYR A 97 -3.97 1.34 -2.96
N GLN A 98 -5.24 1.49 -3.36
CA GLN A 98 -5.60 2.21 -4.58
C GLN A 98 -5.20 3.69 -4.52
N LEU A 99 -5.36 4.36 -3.37
CA LEU A 99 -4.98 5.76 -3.22
C LEU A 99 -3.46 5.96 -3.37
N ILE A 100 -2.65 5.05 -2.81
CA ILE A 100 -1.19 5.16 -2.83
C ILE A 100 -0.63 4.81 -4.22
N PHE A 101 -1.16 3.75 -4.86
CA PHE A 101 -0.52 3.15 -6.04
C PHE A 101 -1.23 3.41 -7.37
N SER A 102 -2.39 4.08 -7.38
CA SER A 102 -3.04 4.41 -8.64
C SER A 102 -2.37 5.61 -9.32
N SER A 103 -1.81 5.38 -10.50
CA SER A 103 -1.11 6.38 -11.31
C SER A 103 -2.00 7.52 -11.85
N ASN A 104 -3.34 7.42 -11.73
CA ASN A 104 -4.28 8.31 -12.41
C ASN A 104 -5.38 8.88 -11.49
N LEU A 105 -5.04 9.28 -10.28
CA LEU A 105 -5.98 10.02 -9.42
C LEU A 105 -6.07 11.48 -9.88
N LYS A 106 -6.80 11.72 -10.99
CA LYS A 106 -7.00 13.09 -11.50
C LYS A 106 -7.53 13.99 -10.38
N GLY A 107 -6.78 15.06 -10.09
CA GLY A 107 -7.17 16.06 -9.08
C GLY A 107 -6.67 15.78 -7.65
N TYR A 108 -5.79 14.81 -7.45
CA TYR A 108 -5.05 14.61 -6.20
C TYR A 108 -3.55 14.58 -6.46
N LYS A 109 -2.81 15.32 -5.65
CA LYS A 109 -1.36 15.28 -5.56
C LYS A 109 -1.01 15.18 -4.08
N PRO A 110 -0.26 14.14 -3.65
CA PRO A 110 0.17 14.00 -2.26
C PRO A 110 0.94 15.23 -1.78
N CYS A 111 0.73 15.65 -0.53
CA CYS A 111 1.54 16.69 0.11
C CYS A 111 2.96 16.16 0.45
N GLU A 112 3.86 17.05 0.86
CA GLU A 112 5.23 16.68 1.22
C GLU A 112 5.28 15.61 2.31
N ASP A 113 4.49 15.74 3.38
CA ASP A 113 4.42 14.75 4.46
C ASP A 113 3.97 13.36 3.95
N ALA A 114 3.05 13.32 2.99
CA ALA A 114 2.57 12.06 2.38
C ALA A 114 3.65 11.42 1.50
N ILE A 115 4.44 12.22 0.78
CA ILE A 115 5.58 11.75 -0.02
C ILE A 115 6.65 11.19 0.92
N GLU A 116 7.02 11.91 1.97
CA GLU A 116 8.02 11.48 2.97
C GLU A 116 7.59 10.16 3.64
N ALA A 117 6.33 10.02 4.01
CA ALA A 117 5.80 8.77 4.57
C ALA A 117 5.94 7.59 3.58
N SER A 118 5.72 7.83 2.27
CA SER A 118 5.90 6.81 1.24
C SER A 118 7.36 6.42 1.04
N GLU A 119 8.26 7.39 1.02
CA GLU A 119 9.71 7.15 0.92
C GLU A 119 10.23 6.36 2.11
N LYS A 120 9.76 6.68 3.32
CA LYS A 120 10.07 5.93 4.54
C LYS A 120 9.61 4.47 4.44
N ALA A 121 8.37 4.22 4.03
CA ALA A 121 7.85 2.86 3.87
C ALA A 121 8.67 2.05 2.85
N PHE A 122 9.04 2.66 1.71
CA PHE A 122 9.91 2.02 0.72
C PHE A 122 11.32 1.76 1.25
N SER A 123 11.87 2.67 2.04
CA SER A 123 13.18 2.48 2.70
C SER A 123 13.15 1.28 3.67
N ILE A 124 12.09 1.11 4.45
CA ILE A 124 11.90 -0.04 5.34
C ILE A 124 11.85 -1.34 4.54
N PHE A 125 11.13 -1.36 3.41
CA PHE A 125 11.10 -2.51 2.51
C PHE A 125 12.49 -2.83 1.93
N THR A 126 13.23 -1.80 1.49
CA THR A 126 14.60 -1.95 0.99
C THR A 126 15.53 -2.54 2.07
N ASN A 127 15.40 -2.08 3.32
CA ASN A 127 16.19 -2.59 4.45
C ASN A 127 15.89 -4.07 4.74
N LEU A 128 14.63 -4.49 4.65
CA LEU A 128 14.24 -5.89 4.79
C LEU A 128 14.95 -6.77 3.73
N ILE A 129 15.03 -6.30 2.49
CA ILE A 129 15.65 -7.01 1.37
C ILE A 129 17.18 -7.00 1.47
N THR A 130 17.77 -5.92 2.01
CA THR A 130 19.22 -5.79 2.17
C THR A 130 19.83 -6.94 2.96
N ALA A 131 19.07 -7.57 3.88
CA ALA A 131 19.52 -8.75 4.62
C ALA A 131 19.75 -10.00 3.73
N LEU A 132 19.13 -10.04 2.53
CA LEU A 132 19.29 -11.13 1.57
C LEU A 132 20.54 -11.03 0.71
N ILE A 133 20.97 -9.80 0.42
CA ILE A 133 21.96 -9.53 -0.62
C ILE A 133 23.34 -9.30 -0.02
N LYS A 134 24.37 -9.50 -0.84
CA LYS A 134 25.75 -9.30 -0.40
C LYS A 134 25.97 -7.87 0.10
N LYS A 135 26.79 -7.73 1.15
CA LYS A 135 27.12 -6.42 1.74
C LYS A 135 27.85 -5.49 0.75
N GLU A 136 28.56 -6.08 -0.21
CA GLU A 136 29.38 -5.36 -1.21
C GLU A 136 28.58 -4.69 -2.31
N LEU A 137 27.27 -4.98 -2.43
CA LEU A 137 26.44 -4.29 -3.41
C LEU A 137 26.28 -2.81 -3.07
N SER A 138 26.30 -1.99 -4.10
CA SER A 138 26.02 -0.56 -3.96
C SER A 138 24.60 -0.29 -3.44
N THR A 139 24.37 0.92 -2.95
CA THR A 139 23.00 1.33 -2.52
C THR A 139 22.02 1.24 -3.68
N ASP A 140 22.44 1.64 -4.89
CA ASP A 140 21.60 1.60 -6.09
C ASP A 140 21.22 0.16 -6.48
N ASP A 141 22.14 -0.80 -6.35
CA ASP A 141 21.84 -2.22 -6.62
C ASP A 141 20.82 -2.76 -5.60
N LYS A 142 20.95 -2.38 -4.33
CA LYS A 142 19.99 -2.77 -3.27
C LYS A 142 18.60 -2.22 -3.52
N GLN A 143 18.50 -0.95 -3.92
CA GLN A 143 17.24 -0.32 -4.30
C GLN A 143 16.66 -0.97 -5.55
N SER A 144 17.50 -1.34 -6.53
CA SER A 144 17.07 -2.03 -7.74
C SER A 144 16.42 -3.38 -7.42
N VAL A 145 17.01 -4.18 -6.54
CA VAL A 145 16.43 -5.46 -6.09
C VAL A 145 15.11 -5.24 -5.35
N ALA A 146 15.05 -4.24 -4.47
CA ALA A 146 13.80 -3.90 -3.78
C ALA A 146 12.71 -3.50 -4.78
N MET A 147 13.05 -2.70 -5.79
CA MET A 147 12.13 -2.28 -6.83
C MET A 147 11.61 -3.45 -7.67
N GLN A 148 12.45 -4.46 -7.96
CA GLN A 148 12.03 -5.67 -8.70
C GLN A 148 10.94 -6.43 -7.93
N LEU A 149 11.14 -6.69 -6.62
CA LEU A 149 10.15 -7.38 -5.79
C LEU A 149 8.89 -6.53 -5.58
N TRP A 150 9.05 -5.22 -5.45
CA TRP A 150 7.96 -4.28 -5.36
C TRP A 150 7.11 -4.28 -6.63
N ALA A 151 7.75 -4.14 -7.80
CA ALA A 151 7.08 -4.16 -9.10
C ALA A 151 6.38 -5.50 -9.37
N LEU A 152 7.01 -6.62 -8.99
CA LEU A 152 6.42 -7.95 -9.12
C LEU A 152 5.12 -8.06 -8.30
N SER A 153 5.14 -7.62 -7.03
CA SER A 153 3.97 -7.62 -6.15
C SER A 153 2.85 -6.74 -6.72
N HIS A 154 3.18 -5.50 -7.13
CA HIS A 154 2.21 -4.57 -7.73
C HIS A 154 1.66 -5.07 -9.06
N GLY A 155 2.48 -5.69 -9.88
CA GLY A 155 2.06 -6.29 -11.14
C GLY A 155 0.94 -7.31 -10.94
N TYR A 156 1.11 -8.23 -10.00
CA TYR A 156 0.09 -9.23 -9.67
C TYR A 156 -1.18 -8.62 -9.10
N VAL A 157 -1.08 -7.66 -8.19
CA VAL A 157 -2.26 -6.95 -7.64
C VAL A 157 -3.00 -6.23 -8.77
N THR A 158 -2.30 -5.51 -9.64
CA THR A 158 -2.92 -4.79 -10.75
C THR A 158 -3.61 -5.75 -11.72
N LEU A 159 -2.94 -6.84 -12.08
CA LEU A 159 -3.50 -7.85 -12.98
C LEU A 159 -4.73 -8.54 -12.38
N SER A 160 -4.74 -8.81 -11.08
CA SER A 160 -5.89 -9.43 -10.39
C SER A 160 -7.14 -8.55 -10.40
N GLN A 161 -6.99 -7.23 -10.52
CA GLN A 161 -8.08 -6.27 -10.59
C GLN A 161 -8.63 -6.08 -12.01
N HIS A 162 -7.94 -6.57 -13.05
CA HIS A 162 -8.38 -6.50 -14.44
C HIS A 162 -9.35 -7.65 -14.78
N HIS A 163 -10.64 -7.31 -14.89
CA HIS A 163 -11.71 -8.26 -15.21
C HIS A 163 -11.59 -8.95 -16.58
N SER A 164 -10.72 -8.48 -17.47
CA SER A 164 -10.50 -9.06 -18.80
C SER A 164 -9.45 -10.15 -18.86
N SER A 165 -8.74 -10.43 -17.77
CA SER A 165 -7.71 -11.47 -17.76
C SER A 165 -8.27 -12.77 -17.17
N ASN A 166 -8.77 -13.67 -18.04
CA ASN A 166 -9.19 -15.03 -17.65
C ASN A 166 -8.05 -15.85 -16.97
N TYR A 167 -6.82 -15.34 -16.99
CA TYR A 167 -5.65 -16.00 -16.39
C TYR A 167 -5.50 -15.78 -14.88
N LEU A 168 -6.15 -14.75 -14.30
CA LEU A 168 -6.04 -14.38 -12.88
C LEU A 168 -7.40 -14.26 -12.18
N THR A 169 -8.49 -14.62 -12.87
CA THR A 169 -9.85 -14.65 -12.30
C THR A 169 -10.07 -15.79 -11.30
N ASP A 170 -9.17 -16.77 -11.27
CA ASP A 170 -9.11 -17.75 -10.19
C ASP A 170 -8.65 -17.06 -8.91
N ASN A 171 -9.25 -17.45 -7.78
CA ASN A 171 -8.85 -17.05 -6.42
C ASN A 171 -7.36 -17.31 -6.08
N ASN A 172 -6.56 -17.75 -7.04
CA ASN A 172 -5.18 -18.21 -6.92
C ASN A 172 -4.14 -17.14 -7.31
N TRP A 173 -4.54 -15.89 -7.62
CA TRP A 173 -3.59 -14.86 -8.05
C TRP A 173 -2.49 -14.61 -7.00
N LYS A 174 -2.85 -14.64 -5.72
CA LYS A 174 -1.92 -14.42 -4.61
C LYS A 174 -0.91 -15.55 -4.48
N GLU A 175 -1.34 -16.80 -4.64
CA GLU A 175 -0.45 -17.96 -4.65
C GLU A 175 0.54 -17.91 -5.80
N ARG A 176 0.08 -17.54 -7.01
CA ARG A 176 0.94 -17.33 -8.18
C ARG A 176 1.95 -16.19 -7.97
N ALA A 177 1.51 -15.09 -7.36
CA ALA A 177 2.40 -13.99 -6.98
C ALA A 177 3.48 -14.47 -6.01
N LEU A 178 3.11 -15.21 -4.97
CA LEU A 178 4.04 -15.75 -3.99
C LEU A 178 5.01 -16.77 -4.61
N GLN A 179 4.55 -17.59 -5.55
CA GLN A 179 5.43 -18.48 -6.27
C GLN A 179 6.50 -17.73 -7.08
N ALA A 180 6.11 -16.70 -7.80
CA ALA A 180 7.04 -15.85 -8.55
C ALA A 180 8.02 -15.10 -7.62
N ILE A 181 7.53 -14.58 -6.51
CA ILE A 181 8.35 -13.92 -5.47
C ILE A 181 9.37 -14.91 -4.88
N ARG A 182 8.95 -16.13 -4.54
CA ARG A 182 9.86 -17.19 -4.03
C ARG A 182 10.96 -17.51 -5.04
N LEU A 183 10.61 -17.72 -6.31
CA LEU A 183 11.60 -17.97 -7.37
C LEU A 183 12.62 -16.84 -7.45
N HIS A 184 12.17 -15.58 -7.42
CA HIS A 184 13.05 -14.43 -7.48
C HIS A 184 13.96 -14.32 -6.24
N VAL A 185 13.41 -14.49 -5.03
CA VAL A 185 14.14 -14.45 -3.77
C VAL A 185 15.19 -15.56 -3.71
N TYR A 186 14.85 -16.80 -4.08
CA TYR A 186 15.80 -17.90 -4.07
C TYR A 186 16.88 -17.75 -5.13
N ALA A 187 16.59 -17.18 -6.30
CA ALA A 187 17.62 -16.84 -7.28
C ALA A 187 18.65 -15.85 -6.71
N LEU A 188 18.20 -14.82 -5.99
CA LEU A 188 19.08 -13.85 -5.33
C LEU A 188 19.98 -14.50 -4.24
N VAL A 189 19.49 -15.52 -3.57
CA VAL A 189 20.27 -16.26 -2.55
C VAL A 189 21.26 -17.22 -3.21
N ALA A 190 20.90 -17.86 -4.34
CA ALA A 190 21.74 -18.82 -5.05
C ALA A 190 22.96 -18.17 -5.74
N THR A 191 22.91 -16.87 -6.01
CA THR A 191 24.04 -16.10 -6.62
C THR A 191 25.07 -15.64 -5.58
N LYS A 192 24.95 -16.10 -4.33
CA LYS A 192 25.98 -15.95 -3.29
C LYS A 192 27.04 -17.06 -3.46
#